data_88a21ae67fb2bf2698a915eb409f269e
#
_entry.id   88a21ae67fb2bf2698a915eb409f269e
#
_cell.length_a   1.000
_cell.length_b   1.000
_cell.length_c   1.000
_cell.angle_alpha   90.00
_cell.angle_beta   90.00
_cell.angle_gamma   90.00
#
_symmetry.space_group_name_H-M   'P 1'
#
loop_
_entity.id
_entity.type
_entity.pdbx_description
1 polymer ?
#
loop_
_entity_poly.entity_id
_entity_poly.type
_entity_poly.pdbx_seq_one_letter_code
_entity_poly.pdbx_strand_id
1 'polypeptide(L)'
;MSYNRANKKLSEAIEALATSAHPTLQQRLAIAYLFHLRSVEPDDLPPEVESQFKTLKEKLTRLATEAIPLQDGIEIAKELVSISHTVAAEQHRVESLESTQAVRHRSRTL
;
A
#
# COMPACT_ATOMS: atom_id res chain seq x y z
N MET A 1 10.69 -7.26 11.95
CA MET A 1 10.53 -6.67 10.60
C MET A 1 9.34 -5.72 10.61
N SER A 2 9.50 -4.54 10.00
CA SER A 2 8.46 -3.51 10.02
C SER A 2 8.00 -3.16 8.61
N TYR A 3 6.70 -2.96 8.45
CA TYR A 3 6.07 -2.53 7.19
C TYR A 3 5.64 -1.07 7.24
N ASN A 4 6.15 -0.30 8.20
CA ASN A 4 5.75 1.10 8.43
C ASN A 4 5.89 1.98 7.19
N ARG A 5 7.02 1.89 6.50
CA ARG A 5 7.26 2.71 5.32
C ARG A 5 6.27 2.39 4.21
N ALA A 6 6.09 1.11 3.90
CA ALA A 6 5.15 0.66 2.88
C ALA A 6 3.72 1.02 3.27
N ASN A 7 3.33 0.79 4.52
CA ASN A 7 2.01 1.11 5.03
C ASN A 7 1.71 2.61 4.88
N LYS A 8 2.67 3.45 5.25
CA LYS A 8 2.55 4.91 5.11
C LYS A 8 2.37 5.33 3.65
N LYS A 9 3.21 4.79 2.76
CA LYS A 9 3.15 5.13 1.33
C LYS A 9 1.84 4.68 0.68
N LEU A 10 1.35 3.50 1.04
CA LEU A 10 0.06 3.00 0.56
C LEU A 10 -1.10 3.87 1.05
N SER A 11 -1.08 4.27 2.32
CA SER A 11 -2.09 5.16 2.89
C SER A 11 -2.09 6.52 2.20
N GLU A 12 -0.91 7.09 1.95
CA GLU A 12 -0.77 8.37 1.23
C GLU A 12 -1.31 8.27 -0.20
N ALA A 13 -1.05 7.14 -0.87
CA ALA A 13 -1.54 6.90 -2.22
C ALA A 13 -3.08 6.87 -2.26
N ILE A 14 -3.68 6.16 -1.31
CA ILE A 14 -5.15 6.08 -1.22
C ILE A 14 -5.75 7.44 -0.89
N GLU A 15 -5.13 8.19 0.02
CA GLU A 15 -5.56 9.55 0.34
C GLU A 15 -5.50 10.44 -0.92
N ALA A 16 -4.46 10.31 -1.72
CA ALA A 16 -4.33 11.04 -2.97
C ALA A 16 -5.46 10.73 -3.95
N LEU A 17 -5.93 9.46 -4.01
CA LEU A 17 -7.08 9.09 -4.83
C LEU A 17 -8.35 9.80 -4.39
N ALA A 18 -8.53 9.99 -3.09
CA ALA A 18 -9.74 10.59 -2.52
C ALA A 18 -9.72 12.12 -2.56
N THR A 19 -8.54 12.74 -2.44
CA THR A 19 -8.41 14.19 -2.24
C THR A 19 -7.85 14.94 -3.45
N SER A 20 -7.38 14.23 -4.48
CA SER A 20 -6.81 14.85 -5.67
C SER A 20 -7.85 15.67 -6.43
N ALA A 21 -7.43 16.84 -6.93
CA ALA A 21 -8.27 17.70 -7.76
C ALA A 21 -8.39 17.21 -9.21
N HIS A 22 -7.64 16.19 -9.61
CA HIS A 22 -7.68 15.66 -10.97
C HIS A 22 -9.02 14.99 -11.27
N PRO A 23 -9.65 15.25 -12.43
CA PRO A 23 -11.03 14.86 -12.68
C PRO A 23 -11.24 13.37 -12.98
N THR A 24 -10.22 12.66 -13.50
CA THR A 24 -10.40 11.26 -13.87
C THR A 24 -9.71 10.32 -12.87
N LEU A 25 -10.28 9.12 -12.71
CA LEU A 25 -9.69 8.10 -11.87
C LEU A 25 -8.29 7.72 -12.37
N GLN A 26 -8.10 7.62 -13.68
CA GLN A 26 -6.80 7.30 -14.25
C GLN A 26 -5.74 8.33 -13.87
N GLN A 27 -6.07 9.62 -13.93
CA GLN A 27 -5.16 10.68 -13.51
C GLN A 27 -4.82 10.58 -12.03
N ARG A 28 -5.80 10.31 -11.18
CA ARG A 28 -5.60 10.16 -9.74
C ARG A 28 -4.70 8.96 -9.43
N LEU A 29 -4.92 7.83 -10.13
CA LEU A 29 -4.07 6.65 -9.98
C LEU A 29 -2.64 6.92 -10.43
N ALA A 30 -2.46 7.64 -11.55
CA ALA A 30 -1.13 8.00 -12.04
C ALA A 30 -0.39 8.87 -11.02
N ILE A 31 -1.06 9.85 -10.43
CA ILE A 31 -0.50 10.72 -9.39
C ILE A 31 -0.12 9.90 -8.15
N ALA A 32 -1.01 9.03 -7.70
CA ALA A 32 -0.75 8.17 -6.54
C ALA A 32 0.48 7.28 -6.79
N TYR A 33 0.61 6.73 -7.98
CA TYR A 33 1.76 5.91 -8.36
C TYR A 33 3.05 6.74 -8.36
N LEU A 34 3.07 7.86 -9.10
CA LEU A 34 4.28 8.65 -9.30
C LEU A 34 4.81 9.27 -8.01
N PHE A 35 3.93 9.72 -7.12
CA PHE A 35 4.34 10.43 -5.91
C PHE A 35 4.48 9.54 -4.69
N HIS A 36 3.81 8.39 -4.65
CA HIS A 36 3.77 7.57 -3.43
C HIS A 36 4.20 6.12 -3.63
N LEU A 37 3.75 5.46 -4.70
CA LEU A 37 3.95 4.02 -4.88
C LEU A 37 5.20 3.64 -5.65
N ARG A 38 5.73 4.55 -6.45
CA ARG A 38 6.88 4.27 -7.30
C ARG A 38 8.09 3.79 -6.50
N SER A 39 8.28 4.32 -5.31
CA SER A 39 9.42 4.01 -4.45
C SER A 39 9.20 2.77 -3.57
N VAL A 40 7.99 2.22 -3.56
CA VAL A 40 7.68 1.00 -2.79
C VAL A 40 8.05 -0.21 -3.63
N GLU A 41 8.89 -1.08 -3.09
CA GLU A 41 9.28 -2.31 -3.75
C GLU A 41 8.47 -3.49 -3.21
N PRO A 42 8.28 -4.56 -4.01
CA PRO A 42 7.58 -5.75 -3.51
C PRO A 42 8.20 -6.32 -2.24
N ASP A 43 9.53 -6.22 -2.10
CA ASP A 43 10.27 -6.69 -0.93
C ASP A 43 9.92 -5.94 0.36
N ASP A 44 9.34 -4.74 0.23
CA ASP A 44 8.94 -3.91 1.37
C ASP A 44 7.61 -4.37 1.98
N LEU A 45 6.96 -5.36 1.38
CA LEU A 45 5.62 -5.80 1.71
C LEU A 45 5.60 -7.20 2.32
N PRO A 46 4.53 -7.55 3.06
CA PRO A 46 4.35 -8.92 3.51
C PRO A 46 4.34 -9.90 2.34
N PRO A 47 4.91 -11.11 2.51
CA PRO A 47 5.01 -12.09 1.40
C PRO A 47 3.68 -12.41 0.73
N GLU A 48 2.59 -12.39 1.47
CA GLU A 48 1.26 -12.74 0.96
C GLU A 48 0.73 -11.77 -0.10
N VAL A 49 1.21 -10.52 -0.15
CA VAL A 49 0.79 -9.54 -1.14
C VAL A 49 1.91 -9.09 -2.08
N GLU A 50 3.10 -9.64 -1.91
CA GLU A 50 4.28 -9.27 -2.71
C GLU A 50 4.04 -9.46 -4.20
N SER A 51 3.58 -10.63 -4.61
CA SER A 51 3.29 -10.96 -6.01
C SER A 51 2.14 -10.10 -6.55
N GLN A 52 1.09 -9.92 -5.77
CA GLN A 52 -0.06 -9.10 -6.14
C GLN A 52 0.37 -7.64 -6.37
N PHE A 53 1.21 -7.11 -5.51
CA PHE A 53 1.71 -5.74 -5.63
C PHE A 53 2.60 -5.59 -6.88
N LYS A 54 3.43 -6.58 -7.17
CA LYS A 54 4.26 -6.57 -8.36
C LYS A 54 3.42 -6.43 -9.62
N THR A 55 2.35 -7.23 -9.73
CA THR A 55 1.41 -7.17 -10.86
C THR A 55 0.70 -5.81 -10.91
N LEU A 56 0.27 -5.31 -9.75
CA LEU A 56 -0.38 -4.00 -9.66
C LEU A 56 0.55 -2.89 -10.12
N LYS A 57 1.81 -2.94 -9.72
CA LYS A 57 2.81 -1.93 -10.11
C LYS A 57 3.01 -1.90 -11.61
N GLU A 58 3.01 -3.05 -12.28
CA GLU A 58 3.07 -3.14 -13.74
C GLU A 58 1.87 -2.45 -14.40
N LYS A 59 0.67 -2.68 -13.87
CA LYS A 59 -0.56 -2.04 -14.35
C LYS A 59 -0.51 -0.53 -14.16
N LEU A 60 -0.04 -0.06 -13.00
CA LEU A 60 0.09 1.37 -12.71
C LEU A 60 1.10 2.05 -13.62
N THR A 61 2.20 1.39 -13.91
CA THR A 61 3.20 1.90 -14.86
C THR A 61 2.58 2.07 -16.25
N ARG A 62 1.76 1.09 -16.68
CA ARG A 62 1.10 1.14 -17.99
C ARG A 62 0.09 2.29 -18.07
N LEU A 63 -0.73 2.49 -17.05
CA LEU A 63 -1.76 3.54 -17.09
C LEU A 63 -1.17 4.95 -17.07
N ALA A 64 0.07 5.11 -16.63
CA ALA A 64 0.74 6.41 -16.68
C ALA A 64 1.08 6.85 -18.10
N THR A 65 1.15 5.90 -19.04
CA THR A 65 1.53 6.14 -20.44
C THR A 65 0.43 5.83 -21.46
N GLU A 66 -0.58 5.04 -21.07
CA GLU A 66 -1.65 4.58 -21.97
C GLU A 66 -3.02 4.86 -21.35
N ALA A 67 -3.99 5.20 -22.21
CA ALA A 67 -5.37 5.31 -21.77
C ALA A 67 -5.93 3.92 -21.48
N ILE A 68 -6.66 3.78 -20.37
CA ILE A 68 -7.31 2.53 -19.98
C ILE A 68 -8.81 2.73 -19.82
N PRO A 69 -9.64 1.68 -19.99
CA PRO A 69 -11.06 1.78 -19.70
C PRO A 69 -11.30 2.10 -18.21
N LEU A 70 -12.39 2.80 -17.93
CA LEU A 70 -12.75 3.17 -16.56
C LEU A 70 -12.85 1.92 -15.66
N GLN A 71 -13.41 0.83 -16.17
CA GLN A 71 -13.55 -0.41 -15.39
C GLN A 71 -12.20 -0.95 -14.94
N ASP A 72 -11.19 -0.89 -15.80
CA ASP A 72 -9.83 -1.33 -15.45
C ASP A 72 -9.25 -0.45 -14.34
N GLY A 73 -9.49 0.87 -14.41
CA GLY A 73 -9.07 1.79 -13.36
C GLY A 73 -9.72 1.46 -12.02
N ILE A 74 -11.02 1.13 -12.04
CA ILE A 74 -11.75 0.75 -10.83
C ILE A 74 -11.15 -0.53 -10.22
N GLU A 75 -10.83 -1.52 -11.05
CA GLU A 75 -10.22 -2.77 -10.58
C GLU A 75 -8.84 -2.53 -9.97
N ILE A 76 -8.04 -1.67 -10.58
CA ILE A 76 -6.73 -1.28 -10.06
C ILE A 76 -6.88 -0.61 -8.68
N ALA A 77 -7.83 0.31 -8.56
CA ALA A 77 -8.07 1.00 -7.29
C ALA A 77 -8.50 0.02 -6.20
N LYS A 78 -9.36 -0.95 -6.52
CA LYS A 78 -9.79 -1.99 -5.58
C LYS A 78 -8.62 -2.85 -5.11
N GLU A 79 -7.74 -3.24 -6.03
CA GLU A 79 -6.54 -4.01 -5.68
C GLU A 79 -5.63 -3.22 -4.75
N LEU A 80 -5.44 -1.93 -5.02
CA LEU A 80 -4.63 -1.06 -4.18
C LEU A 80 -5.18 -0.98 -2.76
N VAL A 81 -6.48 -0.80 -2.61
CA VAL A 81 -7.13 -0.75 -1.30
C VAL A 81 -6.98 -2.09 -0.57
N SER A 82 -7.16 -3.21 -1.28
CA SER A 82 -7.02 -4.55 -0.71
C SER A 82 -5.59 -4.79 -0.18
N ILE A 83 -4.58 -4.45 -0.97
CA ILE A 83 -3.18 -4.59 -0.55
C ILE A 83 -2.91 -3.71 0.66
N SER A 84 -3.39 -2.47 0.65
CA SER A 84 -3.21 -1.52 1.75
C SER A 84 -3.80 -2.06 3.06
N HIS A 85 -4.99 -2.66 3.00
CA HIS A 85 -5.63 -3.27 4.18
C HIS A 85 -4.79 -4.42 4.74
N THR A 86 -4.27 -5.27 3.87
CA THR A 86 -3.42 -6.40 4.30
C THR A 86 -2.13 -5.91 4.96
N VAL A 87 -1.48 -4.92 4.36
CA VAL A 87 -0.25 -4.35 4.91
C VAL A 87 -0.50 -3.70 6.26
N ALA A 88 -1.59 -2.94 6.39
CA ALA A 88 -1.96 -2.30 7.66
C ALA A 88 -2.24 -3.33 8.75
N ALA A 89 -2.95 -4.41 8.41
CA ALA A 89 -3.23 -5.49 9.36
C ALA A 89 -1.95 -6.19 9.82
N GLU A 90 -1.03 -6.48 8.90
CA GLU A 90 0.24 -7.12 9.22
C GLU A 90 1.14 -6.19 10.06
N GLN A 91 1.16 -4.90 9.77
CA GLN A 91 1.91 -3.93 10.56
C GLN A 91 1.36 -3.85 11.99
N HIS A 92 0.03 -3.84 12.12
CA HIS A 92 -0.61 -3.83 13.43
C HIS A 92 -0.27 -5.10 14.23
N ARG A 93 -0.28 -6.26 13.57
CA ARG A 93 0.08 -7.54 14.19
C ARG A 93 1.53 -7.52 14.70
N VAL A 94 2.45 -7.00 13.89
CA VAL A 94 3.87 -6.88 14.27
C VAL A 94 4.02 -5.95 15.48
N GLU A 95 3.37 -4.81 15.48
CA GLU A 95 3.40 -3.85 16.59
C GLU A 95 2.83 -4.46 17.88
N SER A 96 1.73 -5.22 17.77
CA SER A 96 1.13 -5.90 18.91
C SER A 96 2.07 -6.94 19.52
N LEU A 97 2.76 -7.71 18.68
CA LEU A 97 3.73 -8.70 19.16
C LEU A 97 4.91 -8.04 19.87
N GLU A 98 5.43 -6.95 19.33
CA GLU A 98 6.51 -6.19 19.94
C GLU A 98 6.09 -5.61 21.29
N SER A 99 4.90 -5.03 21.38
CA SER A 99 4.34 -4.53 22.63
C SER A 99 4.19 -5.63 23.67
N THR A 100 3.67 -6.80 23.28
CA THR A 100 3.50 -7.94 24.17
C THR A 100 4.84 -8.44 24.71
N GLN A 101 5.84 -8.51 23.86
CA GLN A 101 7.18 -8.92 24.27
C GLN A 101 7.80 -7.91 25.25
N ALA A 102 7.63 -6.63 25.01
CA ALA A 102 8.13 -5.57 25.89
C ALA A 102 7.47 -5.65 27.28
N VAL A 103 6.16 -5.89 27.34
CA VAL A 103 5.43 -6.04 28.60
C VAL A 103 5.91 -7.28 29.36
N ARG A 104 6.07 -8.41 28.69
CA ARG A 104 6.58 -9.64 29.29
C ARG A 104 7.99 -9.45 29.87
N HIS A 105 8.85 -8.75 29.16
CA HIS A 105 10.20 -8.46 29.60
C HIS A 105 10.19 -7.62 30.88
N ARG A 106 9.35 -6.59 30.95
CA ARG A 106 9.19 -5.75 32.15
C ARG A 106 8.71 -6.57 33.34
N SER A 107 7.77 -7.48 33.13
CA SER A 107 7.26 -8.34 34.19
C SER A 107 8.34 -9.22 34.80
N ARG A 108 9.31 -9.67 34.00
CA ARG A 108 10.40 -10.51 34.47
C ARG A 108 11.41 -9.78 35.33
N THR A 109 11.52 -8.47 35.15
CA THR A 109 12.49 -7.66 35.91
C THR A 109 11.96 -7.22 37.27
N LEU A 110 10.70 -7.48 37.52
CA LEU A 110 10.07 -7.20 38.82
C LEU A 110 10.18 -8.43 39.72
#